data_e85e0a4626342f3afa4c04e2a874219a
#
_entry.id   e85e0a4626342f3afa4c04e2a874219a
#
_cell.length_a   1.000
_cell.length_b   1.000
_cell.length_c   1.000
_cell.angle_alpha   90.00
_cell.angle_beta   90.00
_cell.angle_gamma   90.00
#
_symmetry.space_group_name_H-M   'P 1'
#
loop_
_entity.id
_entity.type
_entity.pdbx_description
1 polymer ?
#
loop_
_entity_poly.entity_id
_entity_poly.type
_entity_poly.pdbx_seq_one_letter_code
_entity_poly.pdbx_strand_id
1 'polypeptide(L)'
;MNGTRQSLLNQITNWIANKPCKENDFQRNVYWFYGSPGIGKTSLAHSICASLHERNHLAGAFFCRRDDPNLSEPINILPTFIHKLAMLFPPFRTIVAKHLRDDPNLTPESMKSSLFLDFIRSLPRHPENTLVFVIDALDECGDAQNRPRLLKVLINAAAQAPWLKIIITSRTEVDIQQFFDTLPQSSYFPYDLATDQDASSDLRVFARSQFDLVAARWHLDTLWPEESDFNRVISRANGLFIYIKTLVLVLKRCRDPEESLKGALQDSAATGLETLYELYSSILKAQIEHNDAEFRRMIGVLLAASPYCALCDETIAELAGVKVNLVRVWVDALSSLLYRDEAANRGIRVRHLSVYDFFISNRCDYQVNIRDADAQLGIACLKVMTTQLRFNICRLEDSRLANAEVEDLPTRVKENISDPLQYSCLHWLDHLCLPPANRDQCVLVLGGLKRFFEGLYGLFWIEVLSIMGMVPIGIPRLRKLVSWVRVSLAAGLDSKVISTGCRMRIQHFLREFRIFVISWSPFTLPSASALHTSIFQGDHSCPHSHLYQGP
;
A
#
# COMPACT_ATOMS: atom_id res chain seq x y z
N MET A 1 -7.18 1.55 21.02
CA MET A 1 -6.44 1.10 22.22
C MET A 1 -6.78 2.00 23.39
N ASN A 2 -7.94 1.83 23.99
CA ASN A 2 -8.32 2.65 25.13
C ASN A 2 -7.40 2.34 26.33
N GLY A 3 -6.72 3.38 26.85
CA GLY A 3 -5.90 3.28 28.05
C GLY A 3 -4.39 3.08 27.84
N THR A 4 -3.90 2.90 26.59
CA THR A 4 -2.46 2.77 26.32
C THR A 4 -1.85 4.11 25.85
N ARG A 5 -0.54 4.29 26.07
CA ARG A 5 0.27 5.46 25.65
C ARG A 5 -0.28 6.82 26.13
N GLN A 6 -0.88 6.87 27.31
CA GLN A 6 -1.52 8.07 27.85
C GLN A 6 -0.50 9.18 28.13
N SER A 7 0.68 8.85 28.68
CA SER A 7 1.71 9.85 28.96
C SER A 7 2.24 10.48 27.65
N LEU A 8 2.45 9.66 26.61
CA LEU A 8 2.87 10.13 25.30
C LEU A 8 1.80 11.01 24.63
N LEU A 9 0.53 10.63 24.70
CA LEU A 9 -0.57 11.45 24.18
C LEU A 9 -0.68 12.80 24.91
N ASN A 10 -0.44 12.84 26.20
CA ASN A 10 -0.39 14.07 26.99
C ASN A 10 0.82 14.94 26.58
N GLN A 11 1.99 14.34 26.37
CA GLN A 11 3.17 15.04 25.88
C GLN A 11 2.93 15.68 24.50
N ILE A 12 2.32 14.95 23.57
CA ILE A 12 1.95 15.47 22.24
C ILE A 12 0.94 16.62 22.38
N THR A 13 -0.05 16.48 23.25
CA THR A 13 -1.04 17.53 23.52
C THR A 13 -0.39 18.82 24.04
N ASN A 14 0.56 18.70 24.96
CA ASN A 14 1.31 19.83 25.49
C ASN A 14 2.19 20.49 24.41
N TRP A 15 2.84 19.70 23.56
CA TRP A 15 3.61 20.20 22.44
C TRP A 15 2.73 20.97 21.43
N ILE A 16 1.51 20.49 21.13
CA ILE A 16 0.57 21.17 20.25
C ILE A 16 0.13 22.50 20.85
N ALA A 17 -0.16 22.54 22.14
CA ALA A 17 -0.55 23.75 22.87
C ALA A 17 0.60 24.76 23.04
N ASN A 18 1.76 24.54 22.41
CA ASN A 18 2.97 25.38 22.55
C ASN A 18 3.44 25.54 24.01
N LYS A 19 3.16 24.58 24.88
CA LYS A 19 3.71 24.55 26.25
C LYS A 19 5.09 23.89 26.20
N PRO A 20 6.20 24.63 26.32
CA PRO A 20 7.53 24.05 26.25
C PRO A 20 7.74 23.11 27.44
N CYS A 21 8.18 21.89 27.14
CA CYS A 21 8.73 21.02 28.18
C CYS A 21 10.17 21.39 28.55
N LYS A 22 10.88 22.12 27.66
CA LYS A 22 12.26 22.65 27.81
C LYS A 22 12.42 23.93 27.02
N GLU A 23 13.39 24.78 27.39
CA GLU A 23 13.61 26.12 26.81
C GLU A 23 13.80 26.17 25.28
N ASN A 24 14.18 25.07 24.62
CA ASN A 24 14.44 25.00 23.17
C ASN A 24 13.30 24.35 22.34
N ASP A 25 12.15 24.04 22.94
CA ASP A 25 11.08 23.30 22.28
C ASP A 25 10.23 24.15 21.32
N PHE A 26 10.36 25.47 21.34
CA PHE A 26 9.53 26.38 20.54
C PHE A 26 9.78 26.34 19.02
N GLN A 27 10.92 25.80 18.57
CA GLN A 27 11.28 25.77 17.15
C GLN A 27 11.02 24.41 16.49
N ARG A 28 10.67 23.38 17.25
CA ARG A 28 10.50 22.03 16.75
C ARG A 28 9.04 21.78 16.35
N ASN A 29 8.75 21.97 15.09
CA ASN A 29 7.39 21.79 14.56
C ASN A 29 7.17 20.39 13.95
N VAL A 30 8.11 19.47 14.05
CA VAL A 30 8.00 18.12 13.50
C VAL A 30 8.29 17.09 14.59
N TYR A 31 7.42 16.11 14.71
CA TYR A 31 7.60 14.93 15.56
C TYR A 31 7.80 13.70 14.66
N TRP A 32 8.88 12.97 14.87
CA TRP A 32 9.15 11.72 14.16
C TRP A 32 9.15 10.55 15.13
N PHE A 33 8.07 9.74 15.08
CA PHE A 33 7.93 8.50 15.83
C PHE A 33 8.45 7.34 14.99
N TYR A 34 9.41 6.60 15.50
CA TYR A 34 9.96 5.46 14.78
C TYR A 34 10.06 4.22 15.67
N GLY A 35 10.25 3.07 15.04
CA GLY A 35 10.41 1.80 15.73
C GLY A 35 10.06 0.59 14.86
N SER A 36 10.27 -0.59 15.42
CA SER A 36 10.11 -1.88 14.76
C SER A 36 8.69 -2.12 14.23
N PRO A 37 8.51 -3.01 13.22
CA PRO A 37 7.19 -3.46 12.79
C PRO A 37 6.37 -4.02 13.97
N GLY A 38 5.09 -3.63 14.06
CA GLY A 38 4.18 -4.17 15.07
C GLY A 38 4.27 -3.56 16.47
N ILE A 39 5.11 -2.52 16.69
CA ILE A 39 5.21 -1.80 17.98
C ILE A 39 4.04 -0.84 18.25
N GLY A 40 3.10 -0.69 17.30
CA GLY A 40 1.89 0.10 17.48
C GLY A 40 1.94 1.53 16.93
N LYS A 41 2.83 1.85 15.96
CA LYS A 41 2.91 3.16 15.30
C LYS A 41 1.58 3.65 14.75
N THR A 42 0.94 2.84 13.92
CA THR A 42 -0.36 3.15 13.30
C THR A 42 -1.47 3.33 14.33
N SER A 43 -1.47 2.51 15.41
CA SER A 43 -2.45 2.69 16.49
C SER A 43 -2.24 3.99 17.24
N LEU A 44 -0.98 4.40 17.45
CA LEU A 44 -0.64 5.71 18.01
C LEU A 44 -1.12 6.84 17.10
N ALA A 45 -0.84 6.76 15.80
CA ALA A 45 -1.26 7.76 14.82
C ALA A 45 -2.78 7.93 14.80
N HIS A 46 -3.56 6.82 14.84
CA HIS A 46 -5.01 6.89 14.95
C HIS A 46 -5.49 7.56 16.24
N SER A 47 -4.87 7.23 17.39
CA SER A 47 -5.22 7.85 18.67
C SER A 47 -4.92 9.35 18.69
N ILE A 48 -3.79 9.74 18.10
CA ILE A 48 -3.41 11.15 17.91
C ILE A 48 -4.43 11.84 17.02
N CYS A 49 -4.77 11.28 15.86
CA CYS A 49 -5.75 11.87 14.94
C CYS A 49 -7.12 12.05 15.62
N ALA A 50 -7.60 11.07 16.38
CA ALA A 50 -8.86 11.17 17.11
C ALA A 50 -8.83 12.33 18.12
N SER A 51 -7.78 12.41 18.94
CA SER A 51 -7.62 13.50 19.93
C SER A 51 -7.49 14.88 19.27
N LEU A 52 -6.77 14.96 18.13
CA LEU A 52 -6.64 16.21 17.36
C LEU A 52 -7.95 16.65 16.73
N HIS A 53 -8.73 15.69 16.22
CA HIS A 53 -10.03 15.96 15.62
C HIS A 53 -11.02 16.53 16.65
N GLU A 54 -11.13 15.91 17.83
CA GLU A 54 -11.98 16.38 18.93
C GLU A 54 -11.64 17.81 19.37
N ARG A 55 -10.37 18.22 19.23
CA ARG A 55 -9.87 19.54 19.64
C ARG A 55 -9.77 20.55 18.51
N ASN A 56 -10.21 20.20 17.30
CA ASN A 56 -10.08 21.02 16.09
C ASN A 56 -8.65 21.43 15.73
N HIS A 57 -7.67 20.55 16.01
CA HIS A 57 -6.26 20.73 15.65
C HIS A 57 -5.84 19.91 14.42
N LEU A 58 -6.63 18.93 13.97
CA LEU A 58 -6.30 18.07 12.84
C LEU A 58 -6.49 18.82 11.50
N ALA A 59 -5.39 19.19 10.85
CA ALA A 59 -5.42 19.77 9.50
C ALA A 59 -5.63 18.72 8.42
N GLY A 60 -5.07 17.51 8.63
CA GLY A 60 -5.22 16.39 7.73
C GLY A 60 -4.39 15.20 8.18
N ALA A 61 -4.75 14.01 7.69
CA ALA A 61 -3.99 12.79 7.93
C ALA A 61 -3.84 12.01 6.62
N PHE A 62 -2.68 11.35 6.48
CA PHE A 62 -2.40 10.43 5.39
C PHE A 62 -1.80 9.16 5.97
N PHE A 63 -2.50 8.04 5.79
CA PHE A 63 -2.07 6.72 6.25
C PHE A 63 -1.50 5.97 5.05
N CYS A 64 -0.18 5.91 4.98
CA CYS A 64 0.50 5.21 3.91
C CYS A 64 0.21 3.70 3.96
N ARG A 65 0.07 3.10 2.79
CA ARG A 65 -0.12 1.65 2.65
C ARG A 65 0.55 1.18 1.37
N ARG A 66 1.46 0.24 1.50
CA ARG A 66 2.20 -0.32 0.36
C ARG A 66 1.30 -1.08 -0.61
N ASP A 67 0.22 -1.67 -0.13
CA ASP A 67 -0.73 -2.49 -0.87
C ASP A 67 -1.93 -1.68 -1.43
N ASP A 68 -1.81 -0.36 -1.51
CA ASP A 68 -2.80 0.53 -2.11
C ASP A 68 -2.09 1.60 -2.97
N PRO A 69 -2.29 1.63 -4.29
CA PRO A 69 -1.61 2.57 -5.19
C PRO A 69 -1.84 4.04 -4.84
N ASN A 70 -3.01 4.38 -4.30
CA ASN A 70 -3.31 5.77 -3.92
C ASN A 70 -2.61 6.17 -2.62
N LEU A 71 -2.32 5.21 -1.75
CA LEU A 71 -1.73 5.42 -0.44
C LEU A 71 -0.23 5.07 -0.40
N SER A 72 0.31 4.43 -1.44
CA SER A 72 1.74 4.12 -1.57
C SER A 72 2.54 5.18 -2.30
N GLU A 73 1.90 6.17 -2.92
CA GLU A 73 2.58 7.18 -3.73
C GLU A 73 2.74 8.51 -2.97
N PRO A 74 3.99 8.98 -2.71
CA PRO A 74 4.26 10.23 -1.99
C PRO A 74 3.65 11.46 -2.64
N ILE A 75 3.45 11.40 -3.96
CA ILE A 75 2.87 12.47 -4.76
C ILE A 75 1.45 12.83 -4.32
N ASN A 76 0.71 11.89 -3.73
CA ASN A 76 -0.67 12.07 -3.29
C ASN A 76 -0.78 12.76 -1.91
N ILE A 77 0.32 12.85 -1.15
CA ILE A 77 0.31 13.42 0.21
C ILE A 77 0.06 14.93 0.17
N LEU A 78 0.82 15.67 -0.63
CA LEU A 78 0.69 17.13 -0.70
C LEU A 78 -0.67 17.59 -1.25
N PRO A 79 -1.19 17.02 -2.35
CA PRO A 79 -2.55 17.33 -2.82
C PRO A 79 -3.62 17.04 -1.78
N THR A 80 -3.51 15.93 -1.05
CA THR A 80 -4.44 15.59 0.04
C THR A 80 -4.43 16.67 1.12
N PHE A 81 -3.27 17.16 1.53
CA PHE A 81 -3.15 18.21 2.52
C PHE A 81 -3.66 19.55 2.03
N ILE A 82 -3.38 19.92 0.77
CA ILE A 82 -3.94 21.13 0.13
C ILE A 82 -5.48 21.05 0.11
N HIS A 83 -6.04 19.91 -0.29
CA HIS A 83 -7.48 19.71 -0.30
C HIS A 83 -8.09 19.89 1.10
N LYS A 84 -7.49 19.27 2.14
CA LYS A 84 -7.97 19.40 3.52
C LYS A 84 -7.90 20.84 4.02
N LEU A 85 -6.82 21.56 3.74
CA LEU A 85 -6.71 22.99 4.07
C LEU A 85 -7.75 23.84 3.32
N ALA A 86 -8.02 23.54 2.05
CA ALA A 86 -9.05 24.23 1.28
C ALA A 86 -10.47 24.01 1.84
N MET A 87 -10.72 22.85 2.47
CA MET A 87 -11.97 22.58 3.17
C MET A 87 -12.07 23.36 4.48
N LEU A 88 -10.97 23.52 5.22
CA LEU A 88 -10.93 24.24 6.50
C LEU A 88 -10.97 25.76 6.32
N PHE A 89 -10.36 26.30 5.24
CA PHE A 89 -10.18 27.73 5.01
C PHE A 89 -10.79 28.18 3.67
N PRO A 90 -12.02 28.74 3.66
CA PRO A 90 -12.67 29.22 2.45
C PRO A 90 -11.84 30.21 1.60
N PRO A 91 -11.09 31.19 2.17
CA PRO A 91 -10.20 32.03 1.38
C PRO A 91 -9.10 31.25 0.64
N PHE A 92 -8.51 30.25 1.29
CA PHE A 92 -7.51 29.38 0.68
C PHE A 92 -8.11 28.54 -0.45
N ARG A 93 -9.32 28.01 -0.28
CA ARG A 93 -10.06 27.32 -1.35
C ARG A 93 -10.19 28.19 -2.60
N THR A 94 -10.46 29.47 -2.45
CA THR A 94 -10.57 30.40 -3.58
C THR A 94 -9.24 30.54 -4.33
N ILE A 95 -8.12 30.59 -3.60
CA ILE A 95 -6.76 30.65 -4.17
C ILE A 95 -6.45 29.36 -4.93
N VAL A 96 -6.67 28.19 -4.33
CA VAL A 96 -6.45 26.88 -4.96
C VAL A 96 -7.32 26.74 -6.21
N ALA A 97 -8.61 27.07 -6.14
CA ALA A 97 -9.53 27.02 -7.26
C ALA A 97 -9.13 27.97 -8.41
N LYS A 98 -8.52 29.11 -8.10
CA LYS A 98 -7.95 30.01 -9.12
C LYS A 98 -6.77 29.35 -9.84
N HIS A 99 -5.79 28.81 -9.09
CA HIS A 99 -4.63 28.13 -9.69
C HIS A 99 -5.03 26.93 -10.56
N LEU A 100 -6.02 26.14 -10.15
CA LEU A 100 -6.53 25.01 -10.94
C LEU A 100 -7.24 25.46 -12.23
N ARG A 101 -7.86 26.66 -12.23
CA ARG A 101 -8.45 27.24 -13.45
C ARG A 101 -7.41 27.84 -14.39
N ASP A 102 -6.39 28.49 -13.82
CA ASP A 102 -5.32 29.14 -14.58
C ASP A 102 -4.39 28.11 -15.23
N ASP A 103 -4.22 26.92 -14.63
CA ASP A 103 -3.48 25.79 -15.20
C ASP A 103 -4.33 24.49 -15.15
N PRO A 104 -5.15 24.24 -16.19
CA PRO A 104 -5.97 23.01 -16.28
C PRO A 104 -5.16 21.72 -16.37
N ASN A 105 -3.85 21.80 -16.67
CA ASN A 105 -2.95 20.65 -16.73
C ASN A 105 -2.22 20.39 -15.41
N LEU A 106 -2.59 21.10 -14.36
CA LEU A 106 -2.03 20.89 -13.03
C LEU A 106 -2.50 19.53 -12.50
N THR A 107 -1.64 18.54 -12.62
CA THR A 107 -1.85 17.19 -12.06
C THR A 107 -1.12 17.05 -10.72
N PRO A 108 -1.43 16.05 -9.90
CA PRO A 108 -0.63 15.73 -8.71
C PRO A 108 0.86 15.62 -9.03
N GLU A 109 1.23 15.05 -10.19
CA GLU A 109 2.61 14.90 -10.64
C GLU A 109 3.26 16.23 -11.00
N SER A 110 2.50 17.18 -11.53
CA SER A 110 3.00 18.51 -11.88
C SER A 110 2.96 19.49 -10.71
N MET A 111 2.29 19.13 -9.60
CA MET A 111 2.21 19.94 -8.40
C MET A 111 3.58 20.05 -7.74
N LYS A 112 4.32 21.09 -8.12
CA LYS A 112 5.67 21.34 -7.62
C LYS A 112 5.66 21.63 -6.13
N SER A 113 6.72 21.21 -5.45
CA SER A 113 6.95 21.52 -4.04
C SER A 113 6.85 23.02 -3.72
N SER A 114 7.21 23.88 -4.68
CA SER A 114 7.07 25.34 -4.57
C SER A 114 5.61 25.76 -4.42
N LEU A 115 4.70 25.16 -5.19
CA LEU A 115 3.28 25.49 -5.15
C LEU A 115 2.65 25.18 -3.77
N PHE A 116 3.02 24.04 -3.17
CA PHE A 116 2.58 23.72 -1.82
C PHE A 116 3.08 24.77 -0.81
N LEU A 117 4.36 25.17 -0.88
CA LEU A 117 4.93 26.17 -0.01
C LEU A 117 4.27 27.55 -0.23
N ASP A 118 3.97 27.92 -1.49
CA ASP A 118 3.28 29.16 -1.81
C ASP A 118 1.85 29.16 -1.26
N PHE A 119 1.18 28.03 -1.32
CA PHE A 119 -0.12 27.86 -0.68
C PHE A 119 -0.04 28.01 0.85
N ILE A 120 0.94 27.40 1.50
CA ILE A 120 1.14 27.56 2.95
C ILE A 120 1.40 29.01 3.32
N ARG A 121 2.19 29.75 2.54
CA ARG A 121 2.48 31.18 2.74
C ARG A 121 1.25 32.07 2.53
N SER A 122 0.32 31.68 1.66
CA SER A 122 -0.89 32.43 1.35
C SER A 122 -1.97 32.32 2.42
N LEU A 123 -1.84 31.38 3.36
CA LEU A 123 -2.77 31.25 4.47
C LEU A 123 -2.67 32.47 5.41
N PRO A 124 -3.80 32.91 6.02
CA PRO A 124 -3.80 33.96 7.02
C PRO A 124 -2.73 33.69 8.08
N ARG A 125 -1.98 34.73 8.46
CA ARG A 125 -0.79 34.62 9.31
C ARG A 125 -1.00 33.94 10.67
N HIS A 126 -2.22 33.78 11.12
CA HIS A 126 -2.56 33.12 12.40
C HIS A 126 -3.92 32.43 12.29
N PRO A 127 -4.01 31.13 11.96
CA PRO A 127 -5.12 30.35 12.48
C PRO A 127 -5.11 30.51 14.01
N GLU A 128 -6.25 30.72 14.60
CA GLU A 128 -6.39 30.87 16.07
C GLU A 128 -5.83 29.62 16.80
N ASN A 129 -5.78 28.48 16.10
CA ASN A 129 -5.30 27.20 16.60
C ASN A 129 -4.10 26.67 15.80
N THR A 130 -3.17 26.05 16.48
CA THR A 130 -2.13 25.21 15.85
C THR A 130 -2.77 24.07 15.08
N LEU A 131 -2.36 23.88 13.84
CA LEU A 131 -2.83 22.81 12.97
C LEU A 131 -1.77 21.72 12.81
N VAL A 132 -2.21 20.46 12.76
CA VAL A 132 -1.32 19.30 12.70
C VAL A 132 -1.64 18.46 11.47
N PHE A 133 -0.63 18.15 10.67
CA PHE A 133 -0.65 17.07 9.70
C PHE A 133 -0.09 15.80 10.30
N VAL A 134 -0.74 14.67 10.04
CA VAL A 134 -0.26 13.35 10.47
C VAL A 134 0.03 12.50 9.24
N ILE A 135 1.23 11.94 9.16
CA ILE A 135 1.63 10.97 8.13
C ILE A 135 2.02 9.69 8.85
N ASP A 136 1.22 8.65 8.66
CA ASP A 136 1.49 7.33 9.24
C ASP A 136 2.19 6.42 8.25
N ALA A 137 3.13 5.60 8.74
CA ALA A 137 3.86 4.58 7.99
C ALA A 137 4.55 5.11 6.71
N LEU A 138 5.30 6.22 6.81
CA LEU A 138 6.00 6.82 5.66
C LEU A 138 6.92 5.83 4.94
N ASP A 139 7.46 4.82 5.64
CA ASP A 139 8.25 3.73 5.06
C ASP A 139 7.46 2.85 4.07
N GLU A 140 6.14 2.89 4.10
CA GLU A 140 5.25 2.19 3.16
C GLU A 140 4.92 3.02 1.91
N CYS A 141 5.42 4.24 1.80
CA CYS A 141 5.11 5.18 0.74
C CYS A 141 6.35 5.54 -0.07
N GLY A 142 6.31 5.34 -1.40
CA GLY A 142 7.38 5.68 -2.32
C GLY A 142 8.67 4.87 -2.15
N ASP A 143 9.72 5.42 -2.70
CA ASP A 143 11.06 4.82 -2.70
C ASP A 143 12.09 5.71 -1.96
N ALA A 144 13.31 5.19 -1.84
CA ALA A 144 14.42 5.88 -1.18
C ALA A 144 14.82 7.23 -1.84
N GLN A 145 14.36 7.53 -3.06
CA GLN A 145 14.63 8.81 -3.74
C GLN A 145 13.52 9.83 -3.50
N ASN A 146 12.27 9.39 -3.44
CA ASN A 146 11.10 10.24 -3.36
C ASN A 146 10.76 10.65 -1.92
N ARG A 147 10.94 9.76 -0.93
CA ARG A 147 10.70 10.07 0.48
C ARG A 147 11.52 11.26 1.01
N PRO A 148 12.85 11.35 0.80
CA PRO A 148 13.62 12.51 1.23
C PRO A 148 13.18 13.82 0.58
N ARG A 149 12.73 13.79 -0.69
CA ARG A 149 12.20 14.98 -1.38
C ARG A 149 10.92 15.47 -0.73
N LEU A 150 9.99 14.57 -0.42
CA LEU A 150 8.76 14.90 0.30
C LEU A 150 9.07 15.46 1.68
N LEU A 151 9.91 14.78 2.46
CA LEU A 151 10.33 15.24 3.80
C LEU A 151 10.90 16.65 3.77
N LYS A 152 11.76 16.96 2.79
CA LYS A 152 12.31 18.32 2.64
C LYS A 152 11.22 19.38 2.45
N VAL A 153 10.19 19.09 1.68
CA VAL A 153 9.06 20.02 1.47
C VAL A 153 8.28 20.22 2.77
N LEU A 154 7.97 19.14 3.47
CA LEU A 154 7.22 19.17 4.71
C LEU A 154 7.95 19.92 5.83
N ILE A 155 9.25 19.65 6.01
CA ILE A 155 10.09 20.36 7.00
C ILE A 155 10.15 21.86 6.68
N ASN A 156 10.35 22.23 5.40
CA ASN A 156 10.36 23.62 4.98
C ASN A 156 8.99 24.30 5.22
N ALA A 157 7.89 23.61 5.00
CA ALA A 157 6.56 24.13 5.29
C ALA A 157 6.38 24.41 6.79
N ALA A 158 6.75 23.46 7.65
CA ALA A 158 6.68 23.60 9.11
C ALA A 158 7.61 24.72 9.63
N ALA A 159 8.78 24.92 9.00
CA ALA A 159 9.68 26.02 9.36
C ALA A 159 9.13 27.41 8.98
N GLN A 160 8.36 27.50 7.88
CA GLN A 160 7.79 28.76 7.38
C GLN A 160 6.45 29.11 8.01
N ALA A 161 5.76 28.15 8.60
CA ALA A 161 4.44 28.30 9.21
C ALA A 161 4.45 27.83 10.67
N PRO A 162 4.77 28.70 11.64
CA PRO A 162 4.85 28.32 13.07
C PRO A 162 3.57 27.72 13.64
N TRP A 163 2.44 27.98 13.02
CA TRP A 163 1.12 27.42 13.34
C TRP A 163 0.92 25.98 12.82
N LEU A 164 1.82 25.52 11.94
CA LEU A 164 1.76 24.19 11.34
C LEU A 164 2.72 23.24 12.03
N LYS A 165 2.20 22.13 12.51
CA LYS A 165 2.99 21.04 13.06
C LYS A 165 2.79 19.76 12.23
N ILE A 166 3.80 18.90 12.22
CA ILE A 166 3.79 17.66 11.44
C ILE A 166 4.18 16.50 12.34
N ILE A 167 3.38 15.45 12.32
CA ILE A 167 3.67 14.19 12.99
C ILE A 167 3.91 13.14 11.89
N ILE A 168 5.04 12.44 11.98
CA ILE A 168 5.43 11.39 11.05
C ILE A 168 5.69 10.13 11.83
N THR A 169 5.12 9.01 11.39
CA THR A 169 5.53 7.69 11.88
C THR A 169 6.21 6.90 10.76
N SER A 170 7.24 6.13 11.09
CA SER A 170 7.93 5.25 10.14
C SER A 170 8.71 4.14 10.84
N ARG A 171 9.22 3.18 10.05
CA ARG A 171 10.35 2.36 10.46
C ARG A 171 11.64 3.17 10.34
N THR A 172 12.72 2.64 10.90
CA THR A 172 14.09 3.19 10.74
C THR A 172 14.70 2.76 9.40
N GLU A 173 14.04 3.16 8.28
CA GLU A 173 14.60 2.95 6.96
C GLU A 173 15.81 3.87 6.74
N VAL A 174 16.82 3.37 6.04
CA VAL A 174 18.12 4.06 5.89
C VAL A 174 17.97 5.47 5.30
N ASP A 175 17.14 5.63 4.27
CA ASP A 175 16.90 6.91 3.61
C ASP A 175 16.17 7.92 4.50
N ILE A 176 15.23 7.47 5.31
CA ILE A 176 14.48 8.31 6.26
C ILE A 176 15.43 8.74 7.40
N GLN A 177 16.16 7.79 7.98
CA GLN A 177 17.09 8.06 9.04
C GLN A 177 18.19 9.04 8.60
N GLN A 178 18.84 8.76 7.46
CA GLN A 178 19.87 9.65 6.90
C GLN A 178 19.31 11.05 6.64
N PHE A 179 18.09 11.19 6.17
CA PHE A 179 17.47 12.50 5.99
C PHE A 179 17.36 13.26 7.32
N PHE A 180 16.82 12.65 8.37
CA PHE A 180 16.68 13.29 9.68
C PHE A 180 18.05 13.58 10.32
N ASP A 181 19.05 12.73 10.13
CA ASP A 181 20.42 12.95 10.62
C ASP A 181 21.12 14.18 9.98
N THR A 182 20.68 14.59 8.77
CA THR A 182 21.17 15.83 8.14
C THR A 182 20.57 17.11 8.71
N LEU A 183 19.49 17.00 9.47
CA LEU A 183 18.79 18.16 10.02
C LEU A 183 19.39 18.59 11.37
N PRO A 184 19.35 19.91 11.68
CA PRO A 184 19.66 20.37 13.04
C PRO A 184 18.72 19.71 14.05
N GLN A 185 19.24 19.28 15.19
CA GLN A 185 18.44 18.67 16.27
C GLN A 185 17.34 19.61 16.80
N SER A 186 17.47 20.92 16.57
CA SER A 186 16.44 21.91 16.90
C SER A 186 15.24 21.93 15.95
N SER A 187 15.26 21.15 14.85
CA SER A 187 14.20 21.19 13.82
C SER A 187 13.10 20.17 14.06
N TYR A 188 13.36 19.11 14.82
CA TYR A 188 12.40 18.01 15.01
C TYR A 188 12.61 17.31 16.36
N PHE A 189 11.60 16.53 16.78
CA PHE A 189 11.64 15.61 17.91
C PHE A 189 11.73 14.17 17.42
N PRO A 190 12.88 13.48 17.53
CA PRO A 190 12.95 12.04 17.34
C PRO A 190 12.40 11.32 18.56
N TYR A 191 11.56 10.29 18.36
CA TYR A 191 11.04 9.47 19.45
C TYR A 191 11.02 7.99 19.05
N ASP A 192 11.89 7.23 19.71
CA ASP A 192 11.91 5.77 19.54
C ASP A 192 10.84 5.13 20.43
N LEU A 193 9.84 4.53 19.79
CA LEU A 193 8.74 3.85 20.51
C LEU A 193 9.20 2.60 21.25
N ALA A 194 10.38 2.05 20.96
CA ALA A 194 10.95 0.93 21.71
C ALA A 194 11.48 1.35 23.09
N THR A 195 11.87 2.63 23.23
CA THR A 195 12.39 3.18 24.50
C THR A 195 11.31 3.82 25.39
N ASP A 196 10.05 3.77 24.96
CA ASP A 196 8.91 4.31 25.73
C ASP A 196 8.78 3.57 27.05
N GLN A 197 8.84 4.31 28.18
CA GLN A 197 8.80 3.76 29.52
C GLN A 197 7.48 3.01 29.82
N ASP A 198 6.37 3.45 29.20
CA ASP A 198 5.05 2.85 29.40
C ASP A 198 4.82 1.64 28.46
N ALA A 199 5.71 1.39 27.49
CA ALA A 199 5.48 0.37 26.44
C ALA A 199 5.24 -1.04 27.02
N SER A 200 5.94 -1.42 28.08
CA SER A 200 5.79 -2.74 28.72
C SER A 200 4.46 -2.85 29.47
N SER A 201 4.07 -1.82 30.23
CA SER A 201 2.80 -1.81 30.95
C SER A 201 1.60 -1.78 29.98
N ASP A 202 1.70 -1.00 28.92
CA ASP A 202 0.70 -0.92 27.87
C ASP A 202 0.51 -2.25 27.14
N LEU A 203 1.62 -2.96 26.85
CA LEU A 203 1.57 -4.28 26.26
C LEU A 203 0.85 -5.29 27.17
N ARG A 204 1.10 -5.23 28.48
CA ARG A 204 0.43 -6.09 29.47
C ARG A 204 -1.07 -5.81 29.52
N VAL A 205 -1.47 -4.54 29.60
CA VAL A 205 -2.89 -4.13 29.60
C VAL A 205 -3.58 -4.62 28.30
N PHE A 206 -2.95 -4.39 27.15
CA PHE A 206 -3.47 -4.86 25.87
C PHE A 206 -3.57 -6.39 25.84
N ALA A 207 -2.51 -7.10 26.21
CA ALA A 207 -2.49 -8.57 26.20
C ALA A 207 -3.59 -9.14 27.11
N ARG A 208 -3.75 -8.64 28.33
CA ARG A 208 -4.79 -9.10 29.25
C ARG A 208 -6.17 -8.95 28.61
N SER A 209 -6.50 -7.78 28.09
CA SER A 209 -7.77 -7.55 27.38
C SER A 209 -8.01 -8.49 26.20
N GLN A 210 -6.95 -8.89 25.49
CA GLN A 210 -7.06 -9.82 24.37
C GLN A 210 -7.22 -11.28 24.83
N PHE A 211 -6.56 -11.68 25.91
CA PHE A 211 -6.72 -13.00 26.51
C PHE A 211 -8.09 -13.17 27.17
N ASP A 212 -8.65 -12.13 27.76
CA ASP A 212 -10.03 -12.14 28.28
C ASP A 212 -11.04 -12.51 27.19
N LEU A 213 -10.83 -12.01 25.94
CA LEU A 213 -11.66 -12.38 24.79
C LEU A 213 -11.49 -13.85 24.37
N VAL A 214 -10.32 -14.44 24.58
CA VAL A 214 -10.09 -15.88 24.32
C VAL A 214 -10.75 -16.69 25.42
N ALA A 215 -10.54 -16.33 26.69
CA ALA A 215 -11.14 -17.00 27.84
C ALA A 215 -12.68 -17.02 27.75
N ALA A 216 -13.29 -15.86 27.43
CA ALA A 216 -14.73 -15.77 27.22
C ALA A 216 -15.24 -16.67 26.08
N ARG A 217 -14.49 -16.74 24.95
CA ARG A 217 -14.88 -17.58 23.79
C ARG A 217 -14.86 -19.08 24.11
N TRP A 218 -13.88 -19.52 24.91
CA TRP A 218 -13.62 -20.91 25.21
C TRP A 218 -14.15 -21.35 26.60
N HIS A 219 -14.83 -20.43 27.29
CA HIS A 219 -15.34 -20.65 28.68
C HIS A 219 -14.24 -21.10 29.64
N LEU A 220 -13.04 -20.51 29.49
CA LEU A 220 -11.90 -20.74 30.40
C LEU A 220 -12.02 -19.86 31.65
N ASP A 221 -11.15 -20.11 32.65
CA ASP A 221 -11.06 -19.26 33.84
C ASP A 221 -10.81 -17.79 33.45
N THR A 222 -11.39 -16.87 34.20
CA THR A 222 -11.24 -15.43 34.02
C THR A 222 -9.79 -14.94 34.17
N LEU A 223 -8.95 -15.71 34.87
CA LEU A 223 -7.52 -15.43 35.02
C LEU A 223 -6.63 -16.17 34.04
N TRP A 224 -7.22 -16.85 33.05
CA TRP A 224 -6.46 -17.53 32.01
C TRP A 224 -5.77 -16.50 31.05
N PRO A 225 -4.53 -16.77 30.59
CA PRO A 225 -3.63 -17.84 31.04
C PRO A 225 -3.08 -17.58 32.45
N GLU A 226 -2.52 -18.61 33.07
CA GLU A 226 -1.82 -18.46 34.36
C GLU A 226 -0.74 -17.37 34.29
N GLU A 227 -0.48 -16.69 35.40
CA GLU A 227 0.42 -15.52 35.43
C GLU A 227 1.85 -15.87 34.96
N SER A 228 2.31 -17.09 35.19
CA SER A 228 3.59 -17.60 34.70
C SER A 228 3.66 -17.60 33.17
N ASP A 229 2.64 -18.16 32.49
CA ASP A 229 2.56 -18.22 31.05
C ASP A 229 2.27 -16.84 30.46
N PHE A 230 1.43 -16.04 31.11
CA PHE A 230 1.20 -14.66 30.69
C PHE A 230 2.51 -13.85 30.67
N ASN A 231 3.34 -13.96 31.71
CA ASN A 231 4.63 -13.29 31.78
C ASN A 231 5.60 -13.79 30.69
N ARG A 232 5.59 -15.08 30.35
CA ARG A 232 6.35 -15.63 29.22
C ARG A 232 5.88 -15.06 27.90
N VAL A 233 4.57 -14.95 27.67
CA VAL A 233 4.01 -14.30 26.46
C VAL A 233 4.51 -12.84 26.35
N ILE A 234 4.44 -12.07 27.43
CA ILE A 234 4.89 -10.67 27.43
C ILE A 234 6.38 -10.55 27.12
N SER A 235 7.20 -11.40 27.76
CA SER A 235 8.65 -11.45 27.50
C SER A 235 8.96 -11.77 26.03
N ARG A 236 8.29 -12.77 25.47
CA ARG A 236 8.48 -13.17 24.06
C ARG A 236 8.02 -12.10 23.08
N ALA A 237 6.92 -11.42 23.39
CA ALA A 237 6.43 -10.33 22.57
C ALA A 237 7.40 -9.14 22.49
N ASN A 238 8.15 -8.88 23.57
CA ASN A 238 9.18 -7.83 23.65
C ASN A 238 8.74 -6.50 23.00
N GLY A 239 7.60 -5.94 23.44
CA GLY A 239 7.03 -4.70 22.92
C GLY A 239 6.19 -4.82 21.65
N LEU A 240 6.15 -5.98 20.98
CA LEU A 240 5.42 -6.17 19.74
C LEU A 240 3.93 -6.53 19.98
N PHE A 241 3.05 -5.57 19.83
CA PHE A 241 1.59 -5.77 19.92
C PHE A 241 1.08 -6.76 18.87
N ILE A 242 1.73 -6.80 17.69
CA ILE A 242 1.34 -7.71 16.61
C ILE A 242 1.56 -9.18 16.99
N TYR A 243 2.57 -9.50 17.81
CA TYR A 243 2.77 -10.86 18.33
C TYR A 243 1.55 -11.32 19.14
N ILE A 244 1.11 -10.51 20.10
CA ILE A 244 -0.08 -10.78 20.92
C ILE A 244 -1.32 -10.93 20.04
N LYS A 245 -1.53 -9.98 19.11
CA LYS A 245 -2.68 -10.01 18.19
C LYS A 245 -2.72 -11.28 17.35
N THR A 246 -1.58 -11.70 16.79
CA THR A 246 -1.49 -12.92 15.99
C THR A 246 -1.72 -14.16 16.83
N LEU A 247 -1.06 -14.26 17.98
CA LEU A 247 -1.23 -15.39 18.92
C LEU A 247 -2.71 -15.55 19.31
N VAL A 248 -3.37 -14.47 19.69
CA VAL A 248 -4.80 -14.47 20.04
C VAL A 248 -5.69 -14.90 18.86
N LEU A 249 -5.35 -14.49 17.61
CA LEU A 249 -6.10 -14.96 16.44
C LEU A 249 -5.94 -16.47 16.23
N VAL A 250 -4.77 -17.04 16.50
CA VAL A 250 -4.54 -18.49 16.49
C VAL A 250 -5.37 -19.17 17.58
N LEU A 251 -5.27 -18.69 18.82
CA LEU A 251 -5.97 -19.25 19.97
C LEU A 251 -7.51 -19.19 19.84
N LYS A 252 -8.04 -18.20 19.15
CA LYS A 252 -9.48 -18.12 18.87
C LYS A 252 -9.98 -19.18 17.89
N ARG A 253 -9.09 -19.85 17.15
CA ARG A 253 -9.43 -20.78 16.06
C ARG A 253 -8.85 -22.19 16.21
N CYS A 254 -7.95 -22.39 17.17
CA CYS A 254 -7.41 -23.71 17.48
C CYS A 254 -8.48 -24.63 18.08
N ARG A 255 -8.17 -25.92 18.19
CA ARG A 255 -9.05 -26.91 18.85
C ARG A 255 -8.94 -26.84 20.37
N ASP A 256 -7.72 -26.57 20.85
CA ASP A 256 -7.38 -26.47 22.27
C ASP A 256 -6.47 -25.26 22.50
N PRO A 257 -6.97 -24.20 23.15
CA PRO A 257 -6.20 -22.99 23.40
C PRO A 257 -5.09 -23.17 24.42
N GLU A 258 -5.25 -24.11 25.39
CA GLU A 258 -4.22 -24.36 26.40
C GLU A 258 -3.02 -25.09 25.78
N GLU A 259 -3.26 -26.16 25.03
CA GLU A 259 -2.21 -26.88 24.31
C GLU A 259 -1.52 -26.00 23.27
N SER A 260 -2.30 -25.22 22.51
CA SER A 260 -1.77 -24.30 21.51
C SER A 260 -0.92 -23.20 22.12
N LEU A 261 -1.30 -22.66 23.28
CA LEU A 261 -0.49 -21.68 24.01
C LEU A 261 0.82 -22.31 24.51
N LYS A 262 0.77 -23.49 25.12
CA LYS A 262 1.95 -24.23 25.58
C LYS A 262 2.91 -24.50 24.41
N GLY A 263 2.38 -24.90 23.26
CA GLY A 263 3.16 -25.08 22.03
C GLY A 263 3.84 -23.77 21.55
N ALA A 264 3.11 -22.66 21.58
CA ALA A 264 3.67 -21.34 21.23
C ALA A 264 4.72 -20.85 22.24
N LEU A 265 4.71 -21.35 23.47
CA LEU A 265 5.63 -21.01 24.55
C LEU A 265 6.79 -22.00 24.70
N GLN A 266 6.96 -22.99 23.79
CA GLN A 266 8.09 -23.92 23.84
C GLN A 266 9.42 -23.16 23.86
N ASP A 267 10.42 -23.73 24.53
CA ASP A 267 11.67 -23.05 24.84
C ASP A 267 12.43 -22.62 23.55
N SER A 268 12.43 -21.33 23.30
CA SER A 268 13.26 -20.65 22.34
C SER A 268 13.88 -19.42 23.01
N ALA A 269 15.14 -19.16 22.76
CA ALA A 269 15.84 -17.96 23.23
C ALA A 269 15.45 -16.71 22.41
N ALA A 270 14.63 -16.88 21.37
CA ALA A 270 14.20 -15.78 20.49
C ALA A 270 13.27 -14.80 21.22
N THR A 271 13.41 -13.53 20.91
CA THR A 271 12.55 -12.45 21.40
C THR A 271 12.19 -11.48 20.30
N GLY A 272 11.08 -10.77 20.47
CA GLY A 272 10.68 -9.70 19.55
C GLY A 272 10.36 -10.22 18.14
N LEU A 273 11.03 -9.68 17.11
CA LEU A 273 10.74 -10.01 15.71
C LEU A 273 11.05 -11.47 15.37
N GLU A 274 12.08 -12.05 15.97
CA GLU A 274 12.43 -13.47 15.75
C GLU A 274 11.32 -14.38 16.28
N THR A 275 10.81 -14.10 17.46
CA THR A 275 9.65 -14.85 18.03
C THR A 275 8.41 -14.71 17.18
N LEU A 276 8.18 -13.52 16.60
CA LEU A 276 7.06 -13.30 15.69
C LEU A 276 7.20 -14.19 14.43
N TYR A 277 8.40 -14.30 13.88
CA TYR A 277 8.66 -15.15 12.70
C TYR A 277 8.57 -16.64 13.05
N GLU A 278 8.99 -17.07 14.26
CA GLU A 278 8.74 -18.43 14.74
C GLU A 278 7.25 -18.74 14.83
N LEU A 279 6.44 -17.81 15.33
CA LEU A 279 4.98 -17.95 15.37
C LEU A 279 4.40 -18.07 13.94
N TYR A 280 4.85 -17.26 12.99
CA TYR A 280 4.41 -17.38 11.60
C TYR A 280 4.82 -18.72 10.98
N SER A 281 6.05 -19.17 11.23
CA SER A 281 6.52 -20.49 10.77
C SER A 281 5.70 -21.63 11.36
N SER A 282 5.36 -21.57 12.63
CA SER A 282 4.52 -22.61 13.29
C SER A 282 3.11 -22.66 12.69
N ILE A 283 2.52 -21.49 12.40
CA ILE A 283 1.22 -21.40 11.71
C ILE A 283 1.29 -22.06 10.33
N LEU A 284 2.33 -21.75 9.54
CA LEU A 284 2.50 -22.35 8.21
C LEU A 284 2.67 -23.86 8.29
N LYS A 285 3.57 -24.34 9.15
CA LYS A 285 3.83 -25.79 9.32
C LYS A 285 2.60 -26.59 9.76
N ALA A 286 1.71 -25.96 10.53
CA ALA A 286 0.47 -26.60 10.96
C ALA A 286 -0.61 -26.67 9.88
N GLN A 287 -0.56 -25.81 8.85
CA GLN A 287 -1.63 -25.65 7.89
C GLN A 287 -1.26 -26.00 6.45
N ILE A 288 0.02 -25.95 6.12
CA ILE A 288 0.52 -26.15 4.75
C ILE A 288 1.41 -27.38 4.71
N GLU A 289 1.18 -28.27 3.75
CA GLU A 289 2.04 -29.43 3.53
C GLU A 289 3.47 -28.99 3.19
N HIS A 290 4.44 -29.73 3.71
CA HIS A 290 5.85 -29.38 3.52
C HIS A 290 6.23 -29.34 2.03
N ASN A 291 6.83 -28.19 1.63
CA ASN A 291 7.33 -27.93 0.28
C ASN A 291 6.25 -27.87 -0.84
N ASP A 292 5.06 -27.38 -0.53
CA ASP A 292 4.00 -27.16 -1.49
C ASP A 292 4.37 -26.06 -2.51
N ALA A 293 4.70 -26.48 -3.73
CA ALA A 293 5.08 -25.57 -4.81
C ALA A 293 3.89 -24.71 -5.31
N GLU A 294 2.68 -25.21 -5.21
CA GLU A 294 1.47 -24.48 -5.59
C GLU A 294 1.18 -23.36 -4.60
N PHE A 295 1.35 -23.64 -3.30
CA PHE A 295 1.25 -22.61 -2.26
C PHE A 295 2.30 -21.52 -2.46
N ARG A 296 3.55 -21.86 -2.77
CA ARG A 296 4.61 -20.87 -3.04
C ARG A 296 4.28 -19.98 -4.23
N ARG A 297 3.71 -20.55 -5.32
CA ARG A 297 3.26 -19.73 -6.46
C ARG A 297 2.13 -18.80 -6.07
N MET A 298 1.15 -19.28 -5.32
CA MET A 298 0.02 -18.48 -4.82
C MET A 298 0.51 -17.29 -3.99
N ILE A 299 1.39 -17.52 -3.01
CA ILE A 299 1.97 -16.43 -2.20
C ILE A 299 2.80 -15.49 -3.06
N GLY A 300 3.57 -16.01 -4.03
CA GLY A 300 4.33 -15.19 -4.98
C GLY A 300 3.43 -14.22 -5.74
N VAL A 301 2.31 -14.66 -6.29
CA VAL A 301 1.32 -13.81 -6.97
C VAL A 301 0.73 -12.80 -6.00
N LEU A 302 0.31 -13.23 -4.81
CA LEU A 302 -0.26 -12.34 -3.80
C LEU A 302 0.68 -11.19 -3.44
N LEU A 303 1.96 -11.49 -3.18
CA LEU A 303 2.92 -10.48 -2.76
C LEU A 303 3.35 -9.57 -3.92
N ALA A 304 3.55 -10.11 -5.11
CA ALA A 304 3.93 -9.33 -6.30
C ALA A 304 2.81 -8.41 -6.77
N ALA A 305 1.55 -8.84 -6.64
CA ALA A 305 0.39 -8.03 -7.01
C ALA A 305 0.06 -6.94 -5.97
N SER A 306 0.46 -7.14 -4.71
CA SER A 306 0.04 -6.29 -3.59
C SER A 306 0.31 -4.79 -3.77
N PRO A 307 1.39 -4.32 -4.44
CA PRO A 307 1.61 -2.88 -4.66
C PRO A 307 0.60 -2.24 -5.62
N TYR A 308 -0.14 -3.03 -6.39
CA TYR A 308 -1.05 -2.54 -7.43
C TYR A 308 -2.51 -2.68 -7.02
N CYS A 309 -2.92 -3.85 -6.60
CA CYS A 309 -4.25 -4.08 -6.02
C CYS A 309 -4.31 -5.42 -5.27
N ALA A 310 -5.33 -5.54 -4.43
CA ALA A 310 -5.67 -6.83 -3.82
C ALA A 310 -6.45 -7.69 -4.82
N LEU A 311 -6.05 -8.94 -5.00
CA LEU A 311 -6.65 -9.88 -5.94
C LEU A 311 -7.62 -10.83 -5.22
N CYS A 312 -8.74 -11.16 -5.85
CA CYS A 312 -9.67 -12.17 -5.35
C CYS A 312 -9.15 -13.60 -5.55
N ASP A 313 -9.80 -14.57 -4.91
CA ASP A 313 -9.42 -15.99 -4.96
C ASP A 313 -9.28 -16.50 -6.40
N GLU A 314 -10.21 -16.16 -7.29
CA GLU A 314 -10.26 -16.58 -8.69
C GLU A 314 -9.09 -16.01 -9.49
N THR A 315 -8.80 -14.73 -9.31
CA THR A 315 -7.70 -14.05 -10.01
C THR A 315 -6.34 -14.60 -9.58
N ILE A 316 -6.12 -14.80 -8.29
CA ILE A 316 -4.90 -15.43 -7.79
C ILE A 316 -4.75 -16.84 -8.34
N ALA A 317 -5.84 -17.63 -8.32
CA ALA A 317 -5.83 -19.01 -8.81
C ALA A 317 -5.40 -19.10 -10.29
N GLU A 318 -5.98 -18.26 -11.14
CA GLU A 318 -5.67 -18.22 -12.57
C GLU A 318 -4.23 -17.78 -12.83
N LEU A 319 -3.78 -16.68 -12.19
CA LEU A 319 -2.42 -16.15 -12.37
C LEU A 319 -1.34 -17.05 -11.77
N ALA A 320 -1.62 -17.75 -10.66
CA ALA A 320 -0.70 -18.71 -10.06
C ALA A 320 -0.72 -20.07 -10.75
N GLY A 321 -1.72 -20.36 -11.59
CA GLY A 321 -1.95 -21.65 -12.19
C GLY A 321 -2.25 -22.75 -11.17
N VAL A 322 -3.11 -22.42 -10.18
CA VAL A 322 -3.55 -23.32 -9.12
C VAL A 322 -5.07 -23.44 -9.09
N LYS A 323 -5.61 -24.46 -8.43
CA LYS A 323 -7.06 -24.58 -8.30
C LYS A 323 -7.62 -23.57 -7.32
N VAL A 324 -8.71 -22.87 -7.66
CA VAL A 324 -9.34 -21.84 -6.81
C VAL A 324 -9.73 -22.39 -5.43
N ASN A 325 -10.17 -23.64 -5.33
CA ASN A 325 -10.51 -24.25 -4.04
C ASN A 325 -9.29 -24.37 -3.11
N LEU A 326 -8.08 -24.60 -3.65
CA LEU A 326 -6.85 -24.61 -2.85
C LEU A 326 -6.55 -23.21 -2.31
N VAL A 327 -6.68 -22.18 -3.15
CA VAL A 327 -6.51 -20.77 -2.69
C VAL A 327 -7.46 -20.47 -1.53
N ARG A 328 -8.74 -20.83 -1.66
CA ARG A 328 -9.74 -20.62 -0.61
C ARG A 328 -9.37 -21.34 0.69
N VAL A 329 -8.99 -22.63 0.60
CA VAL A 329 -8.58 -23.43 1.77
C VAL A 329 -7.37 -22.80 2.45
N TRP A 330 -6.34 -22.41 1.71
CA TRP A 330 -5.14 -21.81 2.29
C TRP A 330 -5.40 -20.45 2.94
N VAL A 331 -6.18 -19.59 2.29
CA VAL A 331 -6.51 -18.27 2.85
C VAL A 331 -7.35 -18.41 4.12
N ASP A 332 -8.28 -19.36 4.17
CA ASP A 332 -9.11 -19.61 5.36
C ASP A 332 -8.26 -20.23 6.50
N ALA A 333 -7.39 -21.17 6.18
CA ALA A 333 -6.46 -21.78 7.13
C ALA A 333 -5.47 -20.75 7.70
N LEU A 334 -4.96 -19.85 6.85
CA LEU A 334 -4.02 -18.79 7.24
C LEU A 334 -4.71 -17.48 7.64
N SER A 335 -5.93 -17.52 8.09
CA SER A 335 -6.71 -16.33 8.42
C SER A 335 -6.19 -15.52 9.62
N SER A 336 -5.18 -16.00 10.35
CA SER A 336 -4.38 -15.21 11.29
C SER A 336 -3.33 -14.34 10.59
N LEU A 337 -2.92 -14.66 9.35
CA LEU A 337 -1.92 -13.96 8.55
C LEU A 337 -2.52 -13.22 7.37
N LEU A 338 -3.56 -13.78 6.76
CA LEU A 338 -4.24 -13.27 5.57
C LEU A 338 -5.69 -12.90 5.89
N TYR A 339 -6.31 -12.07 5.07
CA TYR A 339 -7.75 -11.79 5.15
C TYR A 339 -8.30 -11.33 3.80
N ARG A 340 -9.61 -11.48 3.62
CA ARG A 340 -10.33 -10.91 2.48
C ARG A 340 -10.84 -9.53 2.86
N ASP A 341 -10.49 -8.53 2.05
CA ASP A 341 -10.91 -7.14 2.24
C ASP A 341 -12.25 -6.92 1.54
N GLU A 342 -13.32 -6.80 2.30
CA GLU A 342 -14.68 -6.61 1.75
C GLU A 342 -14.81 -5.29 0.97
N ALA A 343 -14.05 -4.25 1.35
CA ALA A 343 -14.03 -2.97 0.66
C ALA A 343 -13.30 -3.05 -0.69
N ALA A 344 -12.40 -4.03 -0.87
CA ALA A 344 -11.61 -4.25 -2.08
C ALA A 344 -12.10 -5.49 -2.86
N ASN A 345 -13.38 -5.63 -3.11
CA ASN A 345 -14.00 -6.74 -3.85
C ASN A 345 -13.52 -8.13 -3.35
N ARG A 346 -13.42 -8.29 -2.02
CA ARG A 346 -12.90 -9.50 -1.36
C ARG A 346 -11.46 -9.85 -1.74
N GLY A 347 -10.68 -8.88 -2.18
CA GLY A 347 -9.27 -9.04 -2.47
C GLY A 347 -8.49 -9.50 -1.24
N ILE A 348 -7.55 -10.42 -1.45
CA ILE A 348 -6.75 -11.01 -0.37
C ILE A 348 -5.61 -10.07 -0.01
N ARG A 349 -5.45 -9.82 1.29
CA ARG A 349 -4.38 -8.97 1.84
C ARG A 349 -3.67 -9.66 3.00
N VAL A 350 -2.43 -9.25 3.25
CA VAL A 350 -1.74 -9.59 4.50
C VAL A 350 -2.31 -8.76 5.66
N ARG A 351 -2.45 -9.37 6.85
CA ARG A 351 -2.98 -8.66 8.03
C ARG A 351 -2.05 -7.59 8.58
N HIS A 352 -0.77 -7.75 8.32
CA HIS A 352 0.26 -6.80 8.77
C HIS A 352 1.49 -6.90 7.85
N LEU A 353 2.18 -5.79 7.64
CA LEU A 353 3.35 -5.75 6.77
C LEU A 353 4.47 -6.72 7.20
N SER A 354 4.60 -7.04 8.50
CA SER A 354 5.56 -8.05 8.97
C SER A 354 5.32 -9.45 8.40
N VAL A 355 4.09 -9.77 7.97
CA VAL A 355 3.80 -11.03 7.25
C VAL A 355 4.41 -11.00 5.86
N TYR A 356 4.32 -9.86 5.16
CA TYR A 356 5.02 -9.64 3.89
C TYR A 356 6.54 -9.80 4.09
N ASP A 357 7.11 -9.09 5.09
CA ASP A 357 8.53 -9.15 5.41
C ASP A 357 9.00 -10.57 5.73
N PHE A 358 8.18 -11.33 6.45
CA PHE A 358 8.45 -12.74 6.77
C PHE A 358 8.54 -13.59 5.50
N PHE A 359 7.58 -13.50 4.59
CA PHE A 359 7.59 -14.30 3.36
C PHE A 359 8.76 -13.97 2.42
N ILE A 360 9.31 -12.77 2.44
CA ILE A 360 10.51 -12.43 1.66
C ILE A 360 11.81 -12.73 2.39
N SER A 361 11.76 -13.01 3.70
CA SER A 361 12.94 -13.32 4.51
C SER A 361 13.43 -14.75 4.33
N ASN A 362 14.70 -14.97 4.62
CA ASN A 362 15.30 -16.32 4.68
C ASN A 362 14.84 -17.17 5.87
N ARG A 363 13.95 -16.65 6.73
CA ARG A 363 13.36 -17.35 7.87
C ARG A 363 12.11 -18.14 7.48
N CYS A 364 11.56 -17.90 6.29
CA CYS A 364 10.36 -18.57 5.80
C CYS A 364 10.73 -19.78 4.92
N ASP A 365 10.20 -20.96 5.23
CA ASP A 365 10.37 -22.17 4.42
C ASP A 365 9.78 -21.99 2.99
N TYR A 366 8.82 -21.08 2.85
CA TYR A 366 8.19 -20.68 1.58
C TYR A 366 8.68 -19.31 1.11
N GLN A 367 9.96 -19.02 1.31
CA GLN A 367 10.55 -17.73 0.92
C GLN A 367 10.20 -17.39 -0.54
N VAL A 368 9.76 -16.15 -0.75
CA VAL A 368 9.44 -15.56 -2.04
C VAL A 368 10.54 -14.59 -2.45
N ASN A 369 11.18 -14.84 -3.58
CA ASN A 369 11.98 -13.84 -4.25
C ASN A 369 11.02 -12.94 -5.05
N ILE A 370 10.83 -11.70 -4.63
CA ILE A 370 9.88 -10.77 -5.25
C ILE A 370 10.19 -10.52 -6.73
N ARG A 371 11.47 -10.43 -7.13
CA ARG A 371 11.84 -10.22 -8.54
C ARG A 371 11.44 -11.40 -9.42
N ASP A 372 11.63 -12.62 -8.90
CA ASP A 372 11.21 -13.85 -9.60
C ASP A 372 9.69 -13.95 -9.67
N ALA A 373 9.00 -13.60 -8.58
CA ALA A 373 7.55 -13.60 -8.51
C ALA A 373 6.93 -12.57 -9.49
N ASP A 374 7.49 -11.36 -9.55
CA ASP A 374 7.08 -10.34 -10.51
C ASP A 374 7.23 -10.82 -11.97
N ALA A 375 8.39 -11.35 -12.32
CA ALA A 375 8.62 -11.86 -13.67
C ALA A 375 7.65 -13.00 -14.03
N GLN A 376 7.41 -13.94 -13.10
CA GLN A 376 6.44 -15.02 -13.28
C GLN A 376 5.02 -14.49 -13.44
N LEU A 377 4.64 -13.50 -12.64
CA LEU A 377 3.33 -12.86 -12.72
C LEU A 377 3.15 -12.12 -14.05
N GLY A 378 4.16 -11.39 -14.52
CA GLY A 378 4.13 -10.75 -15.83
C GLY A 378 3.96 -11.75 -16.99
N ILE A 379 4.63 -12.92 -16.91
CA ILE A 379 4.45 -14.01 -17.88
C ILE A 379 3.04 -14.59 -17.80
N ALA A 380 2.50 -14.77 -16.59
CA ALA A 380 1.13 -15.24 -16.38
C ALA A 380 0.10 -14.26 -16.96
N CYS A 381 0.30 -12.95 -16.75
CA CYS A 381 -0.53 -11.90 -17.38
C CYS A 381 -0.50 -12.00 -18.91
N LEU A 382 0.67 -12.12 -19.53
CA LEU A 382 0.76 -12.32 -20.99
C LEU A 382 0.04 -13.58 -21.47
N LYS A 383 0.08 -14.66 -20.68
CA LYS A 383 -0.66 -15.89 -20.98
C LYS A 383 -2.17 -15.66 -20.93
N VAL A 384 -2.68 -15.02 -19.88
CA VAL A 384 -4.10 -14.66 -19.76
C VAL A 384 -4.52 -13.80 -20.95
N MET A 385 -3.76 -12.75 -21.26
CA MET A 385 -4.04 -11.86 -22.39
C MET A 385 -4.07 -12.58 -23.74
N THR A 386 -3.09 -13.45 -24.01
CA THR A 386 -3.04 -14.20 -25.28
C THR A 386 -4.09 -15.30 -25.40
N THR A 387 -4.74 -15.69 -24.31
CA THR A 387 -5.83 -16.67 -24.30
C THR A 387 -7.22 -16.03 -24.34
N GLN A 388 -7.40 -14.88 -23.72
CA GLN A 388 -8.72 -14.26 -23.53
C GLN A 388 -8.99 -13.06 -24.43
N LEU A 389 -7.95 -12.32 -24.84
CA LEU A 389 -8.11 -11.16 -25.74
C LEU A 389 -8.62 -11.60 -27.11
N ARG A 390 -9.60 -10.89 -27.62
CA ARG A 390 -10.21 -11.07 -28.94
C ARG A 390 -10.77 -9.76 -29.46
N PHE A 391 -10.96 -9.66 -30.76
CA PHE A 391 -11.61 -8.52 -31.39
C PHE A 391 -13.05 -8.35 -30.88
N ASN A 392 -13.45 -7.12 -30.66
CA ASN A 392 -14.77 -6.71 -30.18
C ASN A 392 -15.21 -7.53 -28.96
N ILE A 393 -14.37 -7.56 -27.93
CA ILE A 393 -14.55 -8.41 -26.74
C ILE A 393 -15.88 -8.12 -26.02
N CYS A 394 -16.31 -6.84 -25.99
CA CYS A 394 -17.59 -6.42 -25.40
C CYS A 394 -18.78 -6.49 -26.35
N ARG A 395 -18.58 -7.01 -27.59
CA ARG A 395 -19.65 -7.20 -28.58
C ARG A 395 -20.42 -5.92 -28.88
N LEU A 396 -19.68 -4.82 -29.11
CA LEU A 396 -20.28 -3.53 -29.48
C LEU A 396 -20.85 -3.63 -30.90
N GLU A 397 -22.07 -3.16 -31.09
CA GLU A 397 -22.77 -3.22 -32.38
C GLU A 397 -22.25 -2.14 -33.34
N ASP A 398 -21.91 -0.97 -32.82
CA ASP A 398 -21.34 0.14 -33.57
C ASP A 398 -20.07 0.66 -32.88
N SER A 399 -18.91 0.44 -33.53
CA SER A 399 -17.59 0.87 -33.03
C SER A 399 -17.33 2.38 -33.21
N ARG A 400 -18.26 3.14 -33.80
CA ARG A 400 -18.14 4.60 -33.99
C ARG A 400 -18.68 5.38 -32.80
N LEU A 401 -19.48 4.74 -31.93
CA LEU A 401 -20.01 5.38 -30.74
C LEU A 401 -18.90 5.62 -29.72
N ALA A 402 -18.92 6.77 -29.07
CA ALA A 402 -18.06 7.02 -27.92
C ALA A 402 -18.50 6.13 -26.74
N ASN A 403 -17.57 5.76 -25.87
CA ASN A 403 -17.87 4.91 -24.71
C ASN A 403 -19.03 5.46 -23.85
N ALA A 404 -19.15 6.79 -23.74
CA ALA A 404 -20.22 7.46 -22.99
C ALA A 404 -21.61 7.33 -23.66
N GLU A 405 -21.67 6.96 -24.95
CA GLU A 405 -22.91 6.81 -25.73
C GLU A 405 -23.43 5.37 -25.68
N VAL A 406 -22.66 4.43 -25.12
CA VAL A 406 -23.03 3.01 -24.95
C VAL A 406 -23.58 2.81 -23.53
N GLU A 407 -24.90 2.91 -23.36
CA GLU A 407 -25.57 2.89 -22.06
C GLU A 407 -25.25 1.64 -21.22
N ASP A 408 -25.14 0.47 -21.85
CA ASP A 408 -24.91 -0.83 -21.18
C ASP A 408 -23.41 -1.22 -21.12
N LEU A 409 -22.48 -0.32 -21.48
CA LEU A 409 -21.06 -0.62 -21.52
C LEU A 409 -20.51 -1.17 -20.19
N PRO A 410 -20.85 -0.61 -19.01
CA PRO A 410 -20.37 -1.16 -17.74
C PRO A 410 -20.79 -2.62 -17.50
N THR A 411 -22.00 -2.97 -17.92
CA THR A 411 -22.51 -4.36 -17.84
C THR A 411 -21.75 -5.27 -18.79
N ARG A 412 -21.57 -4.86 -20.05
CA ARG A 412 -20.80 -5.62 -21.04
C ARG A 412 -19.35 -5.83 -20.62
N VAL A 413 -18.71 -4.83 -20.03
CA VAL A 413 -17.37 -4.96 -19.45
C VAL A 413 -17.33 -6.04 -18.38
N LYS A 414 -18.26 -6.00 -17.43
CA LYS A 414 -18.33 -6.97 -16.33
C LYS A 414 -18.58 -8.40 -16.81
N GLU A 415 -19.35 -8.57 -17.87
CA GLU A 415 -19.70 -9.89 -18.42
C GLU A 415 -18.62 -10.48 -19.32
N ASN A 416 -17.83 -9.65 -20.01
CA ASN A 416 -16.93 -10.10 -21.08
C ASN A 416 -15.44 -9.95 -20.75
N ILE A 417 -15.08 -9.11 -19.77
CA ILE A 417 -13.70 -8.90 -19.34
C ILE A 417 -13.55 -9.38 -17.90
N SER A 418 -12.98 -10.58 -17.73
CA SER A 418 -12.77 -11.19 -16.41
C SER A 418 -11.80 -10.37 -15.54
N ASP A 419 -11.91 -10.46 -14.21
CA ASP A 419 -10.97 -9.79 -13.29
C ASP A 419 -9.50 -10.15 -13.56
N PRO A 420 -9.12 -11.42 -13.84
CA PRO A 420 -7.76 -11.75 -14.25
C PRO A 420 -7.31 -11.05 -15.53
N LEU A 421 -8.20 -10.89 -16.52
CA LEU A 421 -7.89 -10.17 -17.75
C LEU A 421 -7.76 -8.68 -17.52
N GLN A 422 -8.64 -8.07 -16.71
CA GLN A 422 -8.54 -6.66 -16.33
C GLN A 422 -7.21 -6.37 -15.65
N TYR A 423 -6.87 -7.15 -14.63
CA TYR A 423 -5.58 -7.05 -13.94
C TYR A 423 -4.42 -7.18 -14.92
N SER A 424 -4.44 -8.20 -15.76
CA SER A 424 -3.38 -8.46 -16.74
C SER A 424 -3.21 -7.30 -17.70
N CYS A 425 -4.30 -6.76 -18.25
CA CYS A 425 -4.26 -5.62 -19.17
C CYS A 425 -3.67 -4.34 -18.52
N LEU A 426 -3.90 -4.16 -17.23
CA LEU A 426 -3.44 -2.98 -16.51
C LEU A 426 -1.98 -3.10 -16.03
N HIS A 427 -1.55 -4.28 -15.58
CA HIS A 427 -0.32 -4.40 -14.77
C HIS A 427 0.79 -5.27 -15.38
N TRP A 428 0.57 -5.97 -16.49
CA TRP A 428 1.59 -6.84 -17.09
C TRP A 428 2.94 -6.15 -17.36
N LEU A 429 2.91 -4.86 -17.76
CA LEU A 429 4.11 -4.07 -18.02
C LEU A 429 4.85 -3.67 -16.74
N ASP A 430 4.12 -3.46 -15.66
CA ASP A 430 4.73 -3.11 -14.38
C ASP A 430 5.56 -4.29 -13.86
N HIS A 431 5.07 -5.53 -14.02
CA HIS A 431 5.78 -6.75 -13.64
C HIS A 431 6.94 -7.11 -14.57
N LEU A 432 6.81 -6.88 -15.88
CA LEU A 432 7.84 -7.24 -16.85
C LEU A 432 8.99 -6.23 -16.95
N CYS A 433 8.76 -4.96 -16.65
CA CYS A 433 9.77 -3.90 -16.79
C CYS A 433 10.78 -3.83 -15.63
N LEU A 434 10.75 -4.79 -14.72
CA LEU A 434 11.77 -4.94 -13.68
C LEU A 434 13.02 -5.64 -14.25
N PRO A 435 14.23 -5.35 -13.74
CA PRO A 435 15.43 -6.05 -14.15
C PRO A 435 15.25 -7.56 -13.93
N PRO A 436 15.39 -8.42 -14.97
CA PRO A 436 15.23 -9.86 -14.80
C PRO A 436 16.28 -10.42 -13.85
N ALA A 437 15.88 -11.38 -13.02
CA ALA A 437 16.78 -11.98 -12.04
C ALA A 437 17.82 -12.90 -12.71
N ASN A 438 17.46 -13.51 -13.85
CA ASN A 438 18.34 -14.42 -14.59
C ASN A 438 18.03 -14.45 -16.10
N ARG A 439 18.92 -15.12 -16.86
CA ARG A 439 18.84 -15.24 -18.31
C ARG A 439 17.61 -16.02 -18.79
N ASP A 440 17.24 -17.08 -18.08
CA ASP A 440 16.12 -17.95 -18.48
C ASP A 440 14.78 -17.21 -18.38
N GLN A 441 14.61 -16.40 -17.34
CA GLN A 441 13.44 -15.52 -17.21
C GLN A 441 13.37 -14.52 -18.36
N CYS A 442 14.51 -13.92 -18.73
CA CYS A 442 14.57 -13.01 -19.87
C CYS A 442 14.07 -13.68 -21.17
N VAL A 443 14.52 -14.90 -21.44
CA VAL A 443 14.10 -15.69 -22.62
C VAL A 443 12.59 -15.94 -22.60
N LEU A 444 12.04 -16.31 -21.45
CA LEU A 444 10.59 -16.56 -21.30
C LEU A 444 9.77 -15.28 -21.53
N VAL A 445 10.19 -14.17 -20.93
CA VAL A 445 9.54 -12.85 -21.12
C VAL A 445 9.58 -12.45 -22.60
N LEU A 446 10.74 -12.52 -23.23
CA LEU A 446 10.90 -12.16 -24.64
C LEU A 446 10.08 -13.08 -25.56
N GLY A 447 9.98 -14.36 -25.26
CA GLY A 447 9.12 -15.31 -25.95
C GLY A 447 7.62 -14.98 -25.82
N GLY A 448 7.19 -14.53 -24.64
CA GLY A 448 5.84 -14.06 -24.38
C GLY A 448 5.53 -12.76 -25.16
N LEU A 449 6.42 -11.78 -25.10
CA LEU A 449 6.31 -10.53 -25.84
C LEU A 449 6.26 -10.76 -27.35
N LYS A 450 7.09 -11.66 -27.87
CA LYS A 450 7.07 -12.03 -29.28
C LYS A 450 5.69 -12.51 -29.71
N ARG A 451 5.11 -13.49 -28.99
CA ARG A 451 3.75 -13.99 -29.30
C ARG A 451 2.69 -12.91 -29.22
N PHE A 452 2.77 -12.04 -28.20
CA PHE A 452 1.82 -10.95 -28.01
C PHE A 452 1.82 -9.93 -29.15
N PHE A 453 3.01 -9.56 -29.66
CA PHE A 453 3.13 -8.57 -30.75
C PHE A 453 3.08 -9.18 -32.16
N GLU A 454 3.37 -10.47 -32.33
CA GLU A 454 3.19 -11.17 -33.60
C GLU A 454 1.72 -11.53 -33.88
N GLY A 455 0.92 -11.75 -32.81
CA GLY A 455 -0.53 -11.78 -32.91
C GLY A 455 -1.14 -10.38 -32.87
N LEU A 456 -2.42 -10.28 -33.06
CA LEU A 456 -3.17 -9.02 -32.96
C LEU A 456 -3.51 -8.63 -31.51
N TYR A 457 -2.93 -9.33 -30.52
CA TYR A 457 -3.26 -9.13 -29.10
C TYR A 457 -2.94 -7.72 -28.60
N GLY A 458 -1.92 -7.07 -29.15
CA GLY A 458 -1.62 -5.67 -28.84
C GLY A 458 -2.75 -4.72 -29.22
N LEU A 459 -3.45 -4.95 -30.35
CA LEU A 459 -4.61 -4.16 -30.77
C LEU A 459 -5.83 -4.44 -29.87
N PHE A 460 -6.09 -5.69 -29.57
CA PHE A 460 -7.18 -6.08 -28.67
C PHE A 460 -6.96 -5.55 -27.25
N TRP A 461 -5.70 -5.49 -26.80
CA TRP A 461 -5.34 -4.87 -25.53
C TRP A 461 -5.65 -3.36 -25.52
N ILE A 462 -5.34 -2.63 -26.62
CA ILE A 462 -5.70 -1.22 -26.73
C ILE A 462 -7.23 -1.04 -26.70
N GLU A 463 -7.97 -1.91 -27.38
CA GLU A 463 -9.43 -1.91 -27.34
C GLU A 463 -9.93 -2.04 -25.89
N VAL A 464 -9.40 -3.01 -25.11
CA VAL A 464 -9.77 -3.19 -23.71
C VAL A 464 -9.42 -1.95 -22.90
N LEU A 465 -8.21 -1.38 -23.04
CA LEU A 465 -7.83 -0.14 -22.34
C LEU A 465 -8.76 1.04 -22.71
N SER A 466 -9.17 1.13 -23.97
CA SER A 466 -10.12 2.17 -24.42
C SER A 466 -11.47 2.02 -23.77
N ILE A 467 -12.03 0.81 -23.81
CA ILE A 467 -13.31 0.49 -23.19
C ILE A 467 -13.31 0.76 -21.68
N MET A 468 -12.19 0.47 -21.00
CA MET A 468 -12.01 0.73 -19.56
C MET A 468 -11.67 2.20 -19.25
N GLY A 469 -11.47 3.08 -20.24
CA GLY A 469 -11.03 4.47 -20.02
C GLY A 469 -9.57 4.61 -19.55
N MET A 470 -8.72 3.57 -19.73
CA MET A 470 -7.38 3.46 -19.18
C MET A 470 -6.24 3.65 -20.21
N VAL A 471 -6.54 4.15 -21.41
CA VAL A 471 -5.54 4.41 -22.46
C VAL A 471 -4.39 5.30 -21.98
N PRO A 472 -4.61 6.38 -21.20
CA PRO A 472 -3.51 7.25 -20.74
C PRO A 472 -2.44 6.50 -19.93
N ILE A 473 -2.81 5.41 -19.25
CA ILE A 473 -1.89 4.59 -18.44
C ILE A 473 -0.96 3.75 -19.32
N GLY A 474 -1.41 3.34 -20.50
CA GLY A 474 -0.66 2.46 -21.40
C GLY A 474 0.61 3.09 -21.96
N ILE A 475 0.59 4.40 -22.24
CA ILE A 475 1.70 5.10 -22.95
C ILE A 475 3.00 5.13 -22.13
N PRO A 476 3.00 5.61 -20.87
CA PRO A 476 4.21 5.63 -20.05
C PRO A 476 4.78 4.24 -19.84
N ARG A 477 3.92 3.24 -19.67
CA ARG A 477 4.30 1.84 -19.47
C ARG A 477 4.94 1.23 -20.70
N LEU A 478 4.40 1.47 -21.89
CA LEU A 478 5.04 1.06 -23.14
C LEU A 478 6.41 1.70 -23.35
N ARG A 479 6.59 2.97 -22.96
CA ARG A 479 7.92 3.62 -23.02
C ARG A 479 8.93 2.91 -22.11
N LYS A 480 8.51 2.49 -20.92
CA LYS A 480 9.34 1.69 -20.02
C LYS A 480 9.72 0.35 -20.66
N LEU A 481 8.77 -0.33 -21.32
CA LEU A 481 9.05 -1.58 -22.03
C LEU A 481 10.12 -1.41 -23.10
N VAL A 482 10.07 -0.35 -23.91
CA VAL A 482 11.08 -0.08 -24.93
C VAL A 482 12.46 0.09 -24.32
N SER A 483 12.54 0.86 -23.23
CA SER A 483 13.80 1.06 -22.53
C SER A 483 14.32 -0.25 -21.96
N TRP A 484 13.45 -1.05 -21.35
CA TRP A 484 13.77 -2.35 -20.80
C TRP A 484 14.28 -3.33 -21.88
N VAL A 485 13.59 -3.44 -23.01
CA VAL A 485 14.02 -4.28 -24.15
C VAL A 485 15.38 -3.84 -24.68
N ARG A 486 15.64 -2.53 -24.78
CA ARG A 486 16.95 -2.01 -25.23
C ARG A 486 18.08 -2.39 -24.27
N VAL A 487 17.87 -2.25 -22.99
CA VAL A 487 18.87 -2.58 -21.96
C VAL A 487 19.12 -4.08 -21.94
N SER A 488 18.08 -4.91 -21.99
CA SER A 488 18.18 -6.37 -22.00
C SER A 488 18.95 -6.89 -23.22
N LEU A 489 18.75 -6.26 -24.39
CA LEU A 489 19.50 -6.59 -25.61
C LEU A 489 20.98 -6.15 -25.55
N ALA A 490 21.25 -4.96 -24.97
CA ALA A 490 22.61 -4.46 -24.80
C ALA A 490 23.44 -5.30 -23.81
N ALA A 491 22.79 -5.97 -22.86
CA ALA A 491 23.42 -6.87 -21.91
C ALA A 491 23.84 -8.24 -22.51
N GLY A 492 23.82 -8.40 -23.83
CA GLY A 492 24.33 -9.61 -24.50
C GLY A 492 23.38 -10.81 -24.44
N LEU A 493 22.11 -10.58 -24.15
CA LEU A 493 21.08 -11.61 -24.24
C LEU A 493 20.82 -11.89 -25.74
N ASP A 494 21.10 -13.09 -26.16
CA ASP A 494 21.25 -13.59 -27.54
C ASP A 494 20.34 -12.90 -28.57
N SER A 495 20.97 -12.30 -29.58
CA SER A 495 20.33 -11.81 -30.80
C SER A 495 19.50 -12.86 -31.57
N LYS A 496 19.67 -14.15 -31.24
CA LYS A 496 18.90 -15.27 -31.82
C LYS A 496 17.48 -15.40 -31.27
N VAL A 497 17.21 -14.92 -30.05
CA VAL A 497 15.88 -15.04 -29.40
C VAL A 497 14.96 -13.88 -29.84
N ILE A 498 15.52 -12.71 -30.10
CA ILE A 498 14.77 -11.57 -30.66
C ILE A 498 15.22 -11.39 -32.09
N SER A 499 14.47 -11.95 -33.04
CA SER A 499 14.67 -11.65 -34.44
C SER A 499 14.57 -10.12 -34.67
N THR A 500 15.35 -9.59 -35.59
CA THR A 500 15.28 -8.18 -36.03
C THR A 500 13.83 -7.77 -36.30
N GLY A 501 13.00 -8.71 -36.76
CA GLY A 501 11.57 -8.54 -36.98
C GLY A 501 10.75 -8.25 -35.72
N CYS A 502 11.02 -8.88 -34.59
CA CYS A 502 10.29 -8.61 -33.34
C CYS A 502 10.60 -7.20 -32.82
N ARG A 503 11.87 -6.79 -32.89
CA ARG A 503 12.30 -5.42 -32.54
C ARG A 503 11.62 -4.37 -33.41
N MET A 504 11.58 -4.58 -34.73
CA MET A 504 10.90 -3.69 -35.67
C MET A 504 9.39 -3.64 -35.41
N ARG A 505 8.74 -4.78 -35.08
CA ARG A 505 7.30 -4.81 -34.77
C ARG A 505 6.96 -4.10 -33.47
N ILE A 506 7.76 -4.25 -32.41
CA ILE A 506 7.57 -3.48 -31.17
C ILE A 506 7.73 -1.98 -31.45
N GLN A 507 8.74 -1.58 -32.24
CA GLN A 507 8.95 -0.18 -32.60
C GLN A 507 7.84 0.34 -33.53
N HIS A 508 7.38 -0.48 -34.48
CA HIS A 508 6.25 -0.14 -35.36
C HIS A 508 4.98 0.00 -34.55
N PHE A 509 4.66 -0.97 -33.68
CA PHE A 509 3.51 -0.91 -32.77
C PHE A 509 3.52 0.37 -31.91
N LEU A 510 4.67 0.73 -31.36
CA LEU A 510 4.83 1.97 -30.57
C LEU A 510 4.62 3.23 -31.40
N ARG A 511 5.06 3.23 -32.66
CA ARG A 511 4.84 4.35 -33.59
C ARG A 511 3.37 4.50 -33.92
N GLU A 512 2.69 3.42 -34.27
CA GLU A 512 1.27 3.39 -34.59
C GLU A 512 0.41 3.72 -33.35
N PHE A 513 0.77 3.18 -32.20
CA PHE A 513 0.11 3.49 -30.93
C PHE A 513 0.23 4.97 -30.55
N ARG A 514 1.42 5.56 -30.77
CA ARG A 514 1.62 7.00 -30.54
C ARG A 514 0.76 7.84 -31.48
N ILE A 515 0.66 7.46 -32.75
CA ILE A 515 -0.19 8.14 -33.75
C ILE A 515 -1.65 8.00 -33.34
N PHE A 516 -2.09 6.79 -32.97
CA PHE A 516 -3.44 6.51 -32.49
C PHE A 516 -3.81 7.37 -31.28
N VAL A 517 -2.94 7.43 -30.27
CA VAL A 517 -3.20 8.24 -29.06
C VAL A 517 -3.21 9.74 -29.35
N ILE A 518 -2.33 10.24 -30.25
CA ILE A 518 -2.33 11.66 -30.64
C ILE A 518 -3.61 11.99 -31.41
N SER A 519 -4.10 11.09 -32.27
CA SER A 519 -5.33 11.27 -33.02
C SER A 519 -6.60 11.18 -32.15
N TRP A 520 -6.52 10.49 -31.01
CA TRP A 520 -7.64 10.30 -30.08
C TRP A 520 -7.68 11.32 -28.93
N SER A 521 -6.57 12.01 -28.66
CA SER A 521 -6.48 12.96 -27.55
C SER A 521 -7.51 14.11 -27.58
N PRO A 522 -8.05 14.55 -28.74
CA PRO A 522 -9.13 15.55 -28.77
C PRO A 522 -10.51 15.02 -28.33
N PHE A 523 -10.72 13.69 -28.35
CA PHE A 523 -12.05 13.08 -28.14
C PHE A 523 -12.26 12.42 -26.77
N THR A 524 -11.19 12.23 -25.97
CA THR A 524 -11.25 11.43 -24.74
C THR A 524 -10.79 12.16 -23.48
N LEU A 525 -10.42 13.42 -23.54
CA LEU A 525 -10.22 14.22 -22.34
C LEU A 525 -11.61 14.60 -21.81
N PRO A 526 -12.01 14.15 -20.62
CA PRO A 526 -13.18 14.70 -19.97
C PRO A 526 -12.98 16.21 -19.90
N SER A 527 -14.02 16.97 -20.27
CA SER A 527 -14.03 18.42 -20.13
C SER A 527 -13.57 18.79 -18.71
N ALA A 528 -12.88 19.91 -18.54
CA ALA A 528 -12.40 20.39 -17.25
C ALA A 528 -13.48 20.37 -16.14
N SER A 529 -14.78 20.36 -16.52
CA SER A 529 -15.92 20.14 -15.64
C SER A 529 -15.99 18.75 -15.01
N ALA A 530 -15.56 17.68 -15.69
CA ALA A 530 -15.61 16.32 -15.15
C ALA A 530 -14.46 16.05 -14.16
N LEU A 531 -13.28 16.64 -14.38
CA LEU A 531 -12.19 16.64 -13.40
C LEU A 531 -12.55 17.48 -12.16
N HIS A 532 -13.25 18.59 -12.34
CA HIS A 532 -13.79 19.40 -11.24
C HIS A 532 -14.79 18.60 -10.39
N THR A 533 -15.59 17.73 -11.00
CA THR A 533 -16.60 16.92 -10.32
C THR A 533 -15.97 15.73 -9.58
N SER A 534 -14.95 15.08 -10.13
CA SER A 534 -14.29 13.93 -9.44
C SER A 534 -13.36 14.35 -8.29
N ILE A 535 -12.78 15.55 -8.34
CA ILE A 535 -11.96 16.10 -7.24
C ILE A 535 -12.84 16.68 -6.13
N PHE A 536 -14.03 17.20 -6.48
CA PHE A 536 -14.94 17.86 -5.54
C PHE A 536 -16.22 17.09 -5.23
N GLN A 537 -16.56 16.06 -5.98
CA GLN A 537 -17.59 15.06 -5.67
C GLN A 537 -16.94 13.77 -5.17
N GLY A 538 -16.00 13.89 -4.23
CA GLY A 538 -15.70 12.78 -3.33
C GLY A 538 -17.00 12.46 -2.59
N ASP A 539 -17.58 11.32 -2.93
CA ASP A 539 -18.81 10.77 -2.37
C ASP A 539 -18.92 11.05 -0.87
N HIS A 540 -20.03 11.66 -0.49
CA HIS A 540 -20.49 11.79 0.89
C HIS A 540 -20.93 10.45 1.50
N SER A 541 -20.41 9.32 1.02
CA SER A 541 -20.60 7.98 1.55
C SER A 541 -19.32 7.42 2.17
N CYS A 542 -18.69 8.19 3.07
CA CYS A 542 -17.95 7.56 4.14
C CYS A 542 -18.96 7.21 5.23
N PRO A 543 -19.26 5.94 5.49
CA PRO A 543 -20.18 5.57 6.56
C PRO A 543 -19.51 5.85 7.90
N HIS A 544 -19.84 6.98 8.49
CA HIS A 544 -19.39 7.40 9.81
C HIS A 544 -20.03 6.60 10.98
N SER A 545 -20.58 5.41 10.75
CA SER A 545 -21.29 4.70 11.80
C SER A 545 -21.01 3.19 11.96
N HIS A 546 -20.06 2.58 11.25
CA HIS A 546 -19.86 1.12 11.35
C HIS A 546 -18.45 0.64 11.67
N LEU A 547 -17.55 1.47 12.19
CA LEU A 547 -16.19 1.05 12.58
C LEU A 547 -16.06 0.65 14.07
N TYR A 548 -17.16 0.50 14.79
CA TYR A 548 -17.12 0.09 16.22
C TYR A 548 -18.24 -0.87 16.63
N GLN A 549 -18.55 -1.88 15.83
CA GLN A 549 -19.25 -3.07 16.31
C GLN A 549 -18.87 -4.28 15.46
N GLY A 550 -17.95 -5.04 15.95
CA GLY A 550 -17.67 -6.37 15.46
C GLY A 550 -16.65 -7.06 16.35
N PRO A 551 -16.91 -8.34 16.72
CA PRO A 551 -16.28 -9.04 17.83
C PRO A 551 -14.78 -9.22 17.73
#